data_2ffe320291c513bcd612fae99300a6cf
#
_entry.id   2ffe320291c513bcd612fae99300a6cf
#
_cell.length_a   1.000
_cell.length_b   1.000
_cell.length_c   1.000
_cell.angle_alpha   90.00
_cell.angle_beta   90.00
_cell.angle_gamma   90.00
#
_symmetry.space_group_name_H-M   'P 1'
#
loop_
_entity.id
_entity.type
_entity.pdbx_description
1 polymer ?
#
loop_
_entity_poly.entity_id
_entity_poly.type
_entity_poly.pdbx_seq_one_letter_code
_entity_poly.pdbx_strand_id
1 'polypeptide(L)'
;MKTANDMIPSRMADCPPATLLADLHAAVVERLGAEARALTLERVVLGIFFTGVRLSNGAGGLCATPVKGVPEAVCCPSSAKAMPTPGKIAGRRAVDLLDDLYRTQDLRRALAIATLNALAETLWLRDGPPAGVECLDGDAFDALKIEPGRRVALVGAFPPYMRELRRRGQPFSVLEMDPSTLRPEEMPFYVPAERAPEVVPLADVF
;
A
#
# COMPACT_ATOMS: atom_id res chain seq x y z
N MET A 1 23.96 -5.08 24.83
CA MET A 1 23.41 -5.08 23.45
C MET A 1 21.91 -4.94 23.60
N LYS A 2 21.33 -3.80 23.20
CA LYS A 2 19.87 -3.61 23.17
C LYS A 2 19.34 -4.33 21.93
N THR A 3 18.36 -5.20 22.11
CA THR A 3 17.74 -5.94 21.03
C THR A 3 16.89 -5.00 20.18
N ALA A 4 16.75 -5.28 18.89
CA ALA A 4 15.98 -4.48 17.93
C ALA A 4 14.50 -4.26 18.33
N ASN A 5 14.02 -4.98 19.35
CA ASN A 5 12.64 -4.90 19.86
C ASN A 5 12.39 -3.67 20.78
N ASP A 6 13.45 -2.99 21.24
CA ASP A 6 13.31 -1.83 22.13
C ASP A 6 13.10 -0.49 21.40
N MET A 7 13.01 -0.52 20.05
CA MET A 7 12.95 0.70 19.24
C MET A 7 11.60 0.96 18.57
N ILE A 8 10.57 0.16 18.82
CA ILE A 8 9.23 0.46 18.34
C ILE A 8 8.54 1.36 19.37
N PRO A 9 8.28 2.64 19.07
CA PRO A 9 7.55 3.48 20.01
C PRO A 9 6.15 2.90 20.20
N SER A 10 5.74 2.73 21.45
CA SER A 10 4.44 2.23 21.90
C SER A 10 3.22 3.06 21.42
N ARG A 11 3.43 4.05 20.57
CA ARG A 11 2.39 4.93 19.99
C ARG A 11 1.66 4.38 18.76
N MET A 12 2.11 3.27 18.17
CA MET A 12 1.46 2.75 16.95
C MET A 12 0.22 1.88 17.20
N ALA A 13 0.00 1.45 18.44
CA ALA A 13 -1.11 0.53 18.75
C ALA A 13 -2.51 1.17 18.76
N ASP A 14 -2.62 2.51 18.84
CA ASP A 14 -3.89 3.22 19.03
C ASP A 14 -4.25 4.20 17.89
N CYS A 15 -3.59 4.13 16.74
CA CYS A 15 -3.87 5.06 15.64
C CYS A 15 -4.99 4.49 14.74
N PRO A 16 -6.21 5.07 14.74
CA PRO A 16 -7.25 4.62 13.82
C PRO A 16 -6.81 4.84 12.36
N PRO A 17 -7.19 3.96 11.41
CA PRO A 17 -6.73 4.01 10.01
C PRO A 17 -6.93 5.38 9.31
N ALA A 18 -7.94 6.14 9.74
CA ALA A 18 -8.21 7.46 9.21
C ALA A 18 -7.14 8.51 9.58
N THR A 19 -6.47 8.37 10.74
CA THR A 19 -5.41 9.30 11.18
C THR A 19 -4.11 9.01 10.46
N LEU A 20 -3.76 7.74 10.21
CA LEU A 20 -2.52 7.37 9.52
C LEU A 20 -2.44 8.02 8.12
N LEU A 21 -3.54 7.98 7.34
CA LEU A 21 -3.56 8.57 6.01
C LEU A 21 -3.45 10.10 6.07
N ALA A 22 -4.10 10.73 7.06
CA ALA A 22 -4.02 12.17 7.29
C ALA A 22 -2.61 12.59 7.73
N ASP A 23 -2.00 11.82 8.61
CA ASP A 23 -0.64 12.07 9.12
C ASP A 23 0.39 11.94 7.98
N LEU A 24 0.27 10.90 7.14
CA LEU A 24 1.12 10.74 5.96
C LEU A 24 0.96 11.88 4.96
N HIS A 25 -0.29 12.28 4.66
CA HIS A 25 -0.57 13.41 3.77
C HIS A 25 0.11 14.68 4.30
N ALA A 26 -0.11 15.01 5.57
CA ALA A 26 0.47 16.19 6.20
C ALA A 26 2.01 16.14 6.17
N ALA A 27 2.61 15.03 6.56
CA ALA A 27 4.05 14.85 6.59
C ALA A 27 4.71 14.98 5.20
N VAL A 28 4.11 14.38 4.17
CA VAL A 28 4.63 14.46 2.79
C VAL A 28 4.56 15.87 2.26
N VAL A 29 3.42 16.56 2.43
CA VAL A 29 3.24 17.92 1.93
C VAL A 29 4.12 18.92 2.68
N GLU A 30 4.25 18.78 4.02
CA GLU A 30 5.14 19.62 4.85
C GLU A 30 6.60 19.47 4.42
N ARG A 31 7.08 18.23 4.25
CA ARG A 31 8.48 17.97 3.87
C ARG A 31 8.81 18.45 2.46
N LEU A 32 7.87 18.38 1.51
CA LEU A 32 8.04 18.92 0.17
C LEU A 32 7.96 20.46 0.15
N GLY A 33 7.18 21.06 1.04
CA GLY A 33 7.02 22.50 1.12
C GLY A 33 6.50 23.12 -0.18
N ALA A 34 7.23 24.09 -0.72
CA ALA A 34 6.86 24.77 -1.95
C ALA A 34 6.87 23.84 -3.19
N GLU A 35 7.72 22.83 -3.19
CA GLU A 35 7.84 21.84 -4.29
C GLU A 35 6.53 21.07 -4.49
N ALA A 36 5.82 20.71 -3.41
CA ALA A 36 4.54 20.01 -3.50
C ALA A 36 3.53 20.77 -4.39
N ARG A 37 3.54 22.10 -4.32
CA ARG A 37 2.61 22.97 -5.08
C ARG A 37 3.02 23.18 -6.54
N ALA A 38 4.30 22.97 -6.85
CA ALA A 38 4.85 23.11 -8.19
C ALA A 38 4.68 21.83 -9.02
N LEU A 39 4.60 20.66 -8.38
CA LEU A 39 4.47 19.40 -9.06
C LEU A 39 3.09 19.22 -9.69
N THR A 40 3.10 18.84 -10.97
CA THR A 40 1.89 18.59 -11.75
C THR A 40 1.84 17.13 -12.22
N LEU A 41 0.64 16.67 -12.57
CA LEU A 41 0.43 15.36 -13.16
C LEU A 41 0.89 15.37 -14.61
N GLU A 42 1.86 14.53 -14.95
CA GLU A 42 2.28 14.31 -16.34
C GLU A 42 1.41 13.24 -17.00
N ARG A 43 1.20 12.13 -16.29
CA ARG A 43 0.44 10.98 -16.78
C ARG A 43 -0.34 10.32 -15.67
N VAL A 44 -1.56 9.88 -16.01
CA VAL A 44 -2.40 9.04 -15.16
C VAL A 44 -2.86 7.84 -15.97
N VAL A 45 -2.73 6.66 -15.39
CA VAL A 45 -3.19 5.40 -15.98
C VAL A 45 -4.09 4.69 -14.97
N LEU A 46 -5.31 4.38 -15.38
CA LEU A 46 -6.19 3.49 -14.63
C LEU A 46 -6.15 2.12 -15.30
N GLY A 47 -5.38 1.24 -14.69
CA GLY A 47 -5.31 -0.16 -15.10
C GLY A 47 -6.29 -1.03 -14.31
N ILE A 48 -6.45 -2.27 -14.76
CA ILE A 48 -7.33 -3.25 -14.09
C ILE A 48 -6.81 -3.56 -12.67
N PHE A 49 -5.49 -3.67 -12.50
CA PHE A 49 -4.90 -4.02 -11.21
C PHE A 49 -4.38 -2.80 -10.44
N PHE A 50 -3.82 -1.83 -11.15
CA PHE A 50 -3.19 -0.66 -10.55
C PHE A 50 -3.61 0.63 -11.23
N THR A 51 -3.85 1.63 -10.43
CA THR A 51 -3.94 3.03 -10.82
C THR A 51 -2.56 3.66 -10.61
N GLY A 52 -2.01 4.26 -11.67
CA GLY A 52 -0.67 4.84 -11.67
C GLY A 52 -0.69 6.33 -11.97
N VAL A 53 0.23 7.05 -11.33
CA VAL A 53 0.49 8.48 -11.55
C VAL A 53 1.96 8.69 -11.82
N ARG A 54 2.28 9.58 -12.78
CA ARG A 54 3.61 10.13 -12.98
C ARG A 54 3.54 11.64 -12.84
N LEU A 55 4.46 12.20 -12.07
CA LEU A 55 4.58 13.65 -11.86
C LEU A 55 5.54 14.29 -12.86
N SER A 56 5.48 15.61 -12.97
CA SER A 56 6.33 16.43 -13.87
C SER A 56 7.84 16.31 -13.61
N ASN A 57 8.25 15.88 -12.44
CA ASN A 57 9.65 15.59 -12.10
C ASN A 57 10.04 14.12 -12.37
N GLY A 58 9.15 13.31 -12.95
CA GLY A 58 9.38 11.90 -13.27
C GLY A 58 9.04 10.92 -12.14
N ALA A 59 8.80 11.38 -10.90
CA ALA A 59 8.41 10.51 -9.80
C ALA A 59 7.08 9.81 -10.09
N GLY A 60 6.97 8.55 -9.70
CA GLY A 60 5.80 7.70 -9.93
C GLY A 60 5.17 7.20 -8.65
N GLY A 61 3.87 6.92 -8.69
CA GLY A 61 3.15 6.30 -7.59
C GLY A 61 2.04 5.40 -8.07
N LEU A 62 1.79 4.34 -7.32
CA LEU A 62 0.78 3.34 -7.64
C LEU A 62 -0.19 3.15 -6.47
N CYS A 63 -1.41 2.78 -6.79
CA CYS A 63 -2.41 2.24 -5.86
C CYS A 63 -3.13 1.07 -6.52
N ALA A 64 -3.54 0.07 -5.76
CA ALA A 64 -4.41 -0.97 -6.28
C ALA A 64 -5.71 -0.35 -6.79
N THR A 65 -6.15 -0.76 -7.99
CA THR A 65 -7.46 -0.33 -8.51
C THR A 65 -8.56 -1.14 -7.83
N PRO A 66 -9.56 -0.50 -7.19
CA PRO A 66 -10.62 -1.20 -6.45
C PRO A 66 -11.67 -1.83 -7.39
N VAL A 67 -11.24 -2.78 -8.24
CA VAL A 67 -12.06 -3.38 -9.31
C VAL A 67 -13.30 -4.07 -8.75
N LYS A 68 -13.20 -4.71 -7.58
CA LYS A 68 -14.35 -5.39 -6.95
C LYS A 68 -15.43 -4.41 -6.47
N GLY A 69 -15.01 -3.20 -6.08
CA GLY A 69 -15.93 -2.14 -5.61
C GLY A 69 -16.52 -1.29 -6.74
N VAL A 70 -15.92 -1.33 -7.94
CA VAL A 70 -16.29 -0.47 -9.07
C VAL A 70 -16.31 -1.30 -10.38
N PRO A 71 -17.16 -2.35 -10.48
CA PRO A 71 -17.19 -3.21 -11.66
C PRO A 71 -17.45 -2.43 -12.97
N GLU A 72 -18.25 -1.37 -12.88
CA GLU A 72 -18.64 -0.51 -14.01
C GLU A 72 -17.52 0.46 -14.42
N ALA A 73 -16.53 0.71 -13.56
CA ALA A 73 -15.46 1.66 -13.82
C ALA A 73 -14.55 1.23 -14.99
N VAL A 74 -14.56 -0.05 -15.32
CA VAL A 74 -13.67 -0.63 -16.35
C VAL A 74 -14.39 -0.82 -17.68
N CYS A 75 -15.73 -0.84 -17.71
CA CYS A 75 -16.50 -1.28 -18.86
C CYS A 75 -17.40 -0.22 -19.51
N CYS A 76 -17.64 0.92 -18.86
CA CYS A 76 -18.64 1.89 -19.33
C CYS A 76 -18.12 3.32 -19.43
N PRO A 77 -18.54 4.10 -20.47
CA PRO A 77 -18.22 5.53 -20.56
C PRO A 77 -18.68 6.35 -19.34
N SER A 78 -19.70 5.89 -18.61
CA SER A 78 -20.16 6.51 -17.36
C SER A 78 -19.10 6.43 -16.25
N SER A 79 -18.20 5.47 -16.29
CA SER A 79 -17.11 5.36 -15.34
C SER A 79 -16.10 6.52 -15.44
N ALA A 80 -15.94 7.08 -16.62
CA ALA A 80 -15.13 8.29 -16.80
C ALA A 80 -15.63 9.45 -15.94
N LYS A 81 -16.95 9.52 -15.64
CA LYS A 81 -17.54 10.53 -14.76
C LYS A 81 -17.16 10.34 -13.28
N ALA A 82 -16.74 9.13 -12.89
CA ALA A 82 -16.24 8.85 -11.54
C ALA A 82 -14.87 9.48 -11.28
N MET A 83 -14.16 9.90 -12.34
CA MET A 83 -12.85 10.52 -12.23
C MET A 83 -12.92 12.04 -12.19
N PRO A 84 -11.99 12.72 -11.46
CA PRO A 84 -11.88 14.17 -11.53
C PRO A 84 -11.40 14.58 -12.93
N THR A 85 -12.18 15.42 -13.61
CA THR A 85 -11.81 16.01 -14.91
C THR A 85 -11.26 14.99 -15.93
N PRO A 86 -12.06 13.98 -16.35
CA PRO A 86 -11.60 12.97 -17.29
C PRO A 86 -11.12 13.61 -18.60
N GLY A 87 -9.98 13.15 -19.11
CA GLY A 87 -9.33 13.69 -20.30
C GLY A 87 -8.62 15.05 -20.12
N LYS A 88 -8.72 15.69 -18.93
CA LYS A 88 -8.12 17.00 -18.62
C LYS A 88 -7.34 16.99 -17.31
N ILE A 89 -6.82 15.84 -16.92
CA ILE A 89 -6.12 15.67 -15.65
C ILE A 89 -4.63 16.03 -15.75
N ALA A 90 -4.02 15.85 -16.93
CA ALA A 90 -2.65 16.25 -17.17
C ALA A 90 -2.44 17.75 -16.96
N GLY A 91 -1.33 18.14 -16.36
CA GLY A 91 -1.01 19.53 -16.02
C GLY A 91 -1.67 20.05 -14.73
N ARG A 92 -2.58 19.30 -14.10
CA ARG A 92 -3.14 19.68 -12.79
C ARG A 92 -2.08 19.50 -11.71
N ARG A 93 -2.15 20.38 -10.70
CA ARG A 93 -1.26 20.24 -9.52
C ARG A 93 -1.56 18.95 -8.78
N ALA A 94 -0.52 18.22 -8.38
CA ALA A 94 -0.64 16.96 -7.65
C ALA A 94 -1.42 17.15 -6.32
N VAL A 95 -1.13 18.23 -5.60
CA VAL A 95 -1.78 18.52 -4.31
C VAL A 95 -3.30 18.71 -4.42
N ASP A 96 -3.82 19.15 -5.57
CA ASP A 96 -5.27 19.35 -5.75
C ASP A 96 -6.06 18.02 -5.78
N LEU A 97 -5.37 16.87 -5.96
CA LEU A 97 -5.98 15.55 -5.92
C LEU A 97 -6.03 14.97 -4.52
N LEU A 98 -5.22 15.47 -3.59
CA LEU A 98 -5.12 14.89 -2.25
C LEU A 98 -6.38 15.07 -1.41
N ASP A 99 -7.24 16.03 -1.73
CA ASP A 99 -8.58 16.18 -1.12
C ASP A 99 -9.46 14.94 -1.35
N ASP A 100 -9.20 14.20 -2.43
CA ASP A 100 -9.93 12.97 -2.75
C ASP A 100 -9.51 11.77 -1.88
N LEU A 101 -8.44 11.85 -1.07
CA LEU A 101 -8.04 10.83 -0.10
C LEU A 101 -9.16 10.51 0.90
N TYR A 102 -9.97 11.50 1.24
CA TYR A 102 -10.99 11.42 2.27
C TYR A 102 -12.40 11.17 1.72
N ARG A 103 -12.51 10.94 0.40
CA ARG A 103 -13.81 10.66 -0.24
C ARG A 103 -14.17 9.18 -0.14
N THR A 104 -15.47 8.91 -0.22
CA THR A 104 -16.01 7.55 -0.29
C THR A 104 -15.91 6.91 -1.68
N GLN A 105 -15.66 7.72 -2.72
CA GLN A 105 -15.54 7.22 -4.11
C GLN A 105 -14.18 6.54 -4.29
N ASP A 106 -14.22 5.22 -4.32
CA ASP A 106 -13.02 4.37 -4.29
C ASP A 106 -12.02 4.67 -5.40
N LEU A 107 -12.47 4.90 -6.63
CA LEU A 107 -11.58 5.17 -7.76
C LEU A 107 -10.86 6.52 -7.62
N ARG A 108 -11.55 7.55 -7.12
CA ARG A 108 -10.94 8.86 -6.85
C ARG A 108 -9.94 8.77 -5.71
N ARG A 109 -10.28 8.03 -4.66
CA ARG A 109 -9.38 7.78 -3.53
C ARG A 109 -8.15 6.99 -3.96
N ALA A 110 -8.30 5.95 -4.81
CA ALA A 110 -7.16 5.22 -5.37
C ALA A 110 -6.21 6.13 -6.17
N LEU A 111 -6.76 7.04 -6.97
CA LEU A 111 -5.96 8.03 -7.69
C LEU A 111 -5.23 8.99 -6.73
N ALA A 112 -5.91 9.45 -5.68
CA ALA A 112 -5.32 10.33 -4.67
C ALA A 112 -4.19 9.61 -3.90
N ILE A 113 -4.37 8.33 -3.54
CA ILE A 113 -3.32 7.51 -2.91
C ILE A 113 -2.13 7.34 -3.86
N ALA A 114 -2.36 7.01 -5.14
CA ALA A 114 -1.29 6.92 -6.13
C ALA A 114 -0.52 8.26 -6.26
N THR A 115 -1.24 9.38 -6.19
CA THR A 115 -0.64 10.72 -6.23
C THR A 115 0.19 11.00 -4.97
N LEU A 116 -0.31 10.64 -3.79
CA LEU A 116 0.44 10.77 -2.53
C LEU A 116 1.71 9.92 -2.56
N ASN A 117 1.64 8.70 -3.09
CA ASN A 117 2.81 7.83 -3.26
C ASN A 117 3.84 8.43 -4.23
N ALA A 118 3.40 9.09 -5.33
CA ALA A 118 4.30 9.79 -6.25
C ALA A 118 4.97 11.01 -5.59
N LEU A 119 4.26 11.73 -4.71
CA LEU A 119 4.84 12.81 -3.92
C LEU A 119 5.83 12.27 -2.88
N ALA A 120 5.54 11.15 -2.24
CA ALA A 120 6.48 10.48 -1.33
C ALA A 120 7.73 9.97 -2.06
N GLU A 121 7.60 9.45 -3.28
CA GLU A 121 8.71 9.07 -4.14
C GLU A 121 9.60 10.27 -4.48
N THR A 122 9.03 11.47 -4.66
CA THR A 122 9.82 12.70 -4.82
C THR A 122 10.75 12.95 -3.64
N LEU A 123 10.26 12.74 -2.40
CA LEU A 123 11.09 12.83 -1.19
C LEU A 123 12.20 11.77 -1.19
N TRP A 124 11.86 10.54 -1.58
CA TRP A 124 12.82 9.45 -1.64
C TRP A 124 13.93 9.71 -2.65
N LEU A 125 13.58 10.21 -3.84
CA LEU A 125 14.55 10.55 -4.88
C LEU A 125 15.45 11.74 -4.51
N ARG A 126 14.89 12.69 -3.72
CA ARG A 126 15.61 13.88 -3.28
C ARG A 126 16.51 13.62 -2.08
N ASP A 127 15.97 12.95 -1.04
CA ASP A 127 16.58 12.83 0.28
C ASP A 127 17.24 11.46 0.49
N GLY A 128 16.97 10.48 -0.37
CA GLY A 128 17.37 9.08 -0.19
C GLY A 128 16.51 8.35 0.86
N PRO A 129 16.87 7.11 1.18
CA PRO A 129 16.20 6.32 2.20
C PRO A 129 16.35 6.97 3.57
N PRO A 130 15.33 6.85 4.45
CA PRO A 130 15.44 7.33 5.83
C PRO A 130 16.62 6.69 6.57
N ALA A 131 17.15 7.39 7.58
CA ALA A 131 18.23 6.85 8.39
C ALA A 131 17.84 5.49 9.02
N GLY A 132 18.73 4.50 8.89
CA GLY A 132 18.50 3.14 9.37
C GLY A 132 17.68 2.23 8.43
N VAL A 133 17.30 2.72 7.26
CA VAL A 133 16.65 1.92 6.20
C VAL A 133 17.70 1.55 5.16
N GLU A 134 17.80 0.25 4.88
CA GLU A 134 18.65 -0.32 3.82
C GLU A 134 17.75 -0.85 2.70
N CYS A 135 18.05 -0.48 1.45
CA CYS A 135 17.40 -1.04 0.28
C CYS A 135 18.15 -2.29 -0.15
N LEU A 136 17.45 -3.42 -0.20
CA LEU A 136 18.00 -4.69 -0.65
C LEU A 136 17.47 -5.02 -2.05
N ASP A 137 18.35 -5.57 -2.90
CA ASP A 137 17.95 -6.17 -4.15
C ASP A 137 17.50 -7.62 -3.94
N GLY A 138 16.49 -8.07 -4.69
CA GLY A 138 16.02 -9.45 -4.66
C GLY A 138 14.59 -9.62 -4.16
N ASP A 139 14.23 -10.87 -3.86
CA ASP A 139 12.91 -11.19 -3.35
C ASP A 139 12.80 -10.85 -1.85
N ALA A 140 11.73 -10.15 -1.49
CA ALA A 140 11.49 -9.73 -0.11
C ALA A 140 11.36 -10.93 0.85
N PHE A 141 10.80 -12.05 0.37
CA PHE A 141 10.66 -13.25 1.18
C PHE A 141 12.01 -13.87 1.57
N ASP A 142 12.97 -13.86 0.65
CA ASP A 142 14.32 -14.37 0.93
C ASP A 142 15.10 -13.43 1.86
N ALA A 143 14.85 -12.10 1.73
CA ALA A 143 15.46 -11.11 2.60
C ALA A 143 15.03 -11.24 4.08
N LEU A 144 13.84 -11.75 4.35
CA LEU A 144 13.33 -11.97 5.71
C LEU A 144 14.11 -13.03 6.50
N LYS A 145 14.84 -13.93 5.82
CA LYS A 145 15.66 -15.02 6.45
C LYS A 145 14.91 -15.77 7.53
N ILE A 146 13.67 -16.21 7.23
CA ILE A 146 12.78 -16.86 8.18
C ILE A 146 13.41 -18.17 8.69
N GLU A 147 13.73 -18.21 9.98
CA GLU A 147 14.29 -19.40 10.62
C GLU A 147 13.23 -20.49 10.78
N PRO A 148 13.61 -21.78 10.76
CA PRO A 148 12.68 -22.89 10.98
C PRO A 148 11.90 -22.76 12.29
N GLY A 149 10.60 -23.06 12.23
CA GLY A 149 9.72 -23.05 13.39
C GLY A 149 9.17 -21.68 13.80
N ARG A 150 9.63 -20.59 13.18
CA ARG A 150 9.06 -19.26 13.40
C ARG A 150 7.64 -19.17 12.86
N ARG A 151 6.74 -18.55 13.62
CA ARG A 151 5.35 -18.33 13.21
C ARG A 151 5.27 -17.12 12.28
N VAL A 152 4.69 -17.33 11.10
CA VAL A 152 4.55 -16.30 10.08
C VAL A 152 3.09 -15.88 9.96
N ALA A 153 2.80 -14.59 9.92
CA ALA A 153 1.50 -14.05 9.54
C ALA A 153 1.62 -13.37 8.17
N LEU A 154 0.92 -13.90 7.17
CA LEU A 154 0.77 -13.23 5.88
C LEU A 154 -0.47 -12.34 5.92
N VAL A 155 -0.33 -11.09 5.52
CA VAL A 155 -1.46 -10.17 5.33
C VAL A 155 -1.82 -10.15 3.85
N GLY A 156 -2.93 -10.82 3.52
CA GLY A 156 -3.36 -11.11 2.16
C GLY A 156 -2.89 -12.48 1.65
N ALA A 157 -3.62 -13.05 0.71
CA ALA A 157 -3.27 -14.30 0.07
C ALA A 157 -2.12 -14.08 -0.93
N PHE A 158 -0.94 -14.61 -0.62
CA PHE A 158 0.25 -14.57 -1.47
C PHE A 158 0.67 -16.00 -1.87
N PRO A 159 0.12 -16.54 -2.98
CA PRO A 159 0.32 -17.96 -3.33
C PRO A 159 1.78 -18.40 -3.45
N PRO A 160 2.74 -17.59 -3.98
CA PRO A 160 4.14 -17.98 -4.00
C PRO A 160 4.72 -18.19 -2.59
N TYR A 161 4.46 -17.28 -1.66
CA TYR A 161 4.95 -17.34 -0.29
C TYR A 161 4.28 -18.49 0.49
N MET A 162 2.98 -18.67 0.32
CA MET A 162 2.23 -19.78 0.93
C MET A 162 2.77 -21.13 0.50
N ARG A 163 3.08 -21.32 -0.79
CA ARG A 163 3.71 -22.55 -1.30
C ARG A 163 5.06 -22.79 -0.66
N GLU A 164 5.89 -21.76 -0.56
CA GLU A 164 7.22 -21.88 0.01
C GLU A 164 7.18 -22.17 1.51
N LEU A 165 6.31 -21.50 2.28
CA LEU A 165 6.12 -21.78 3.70
C LEU A 165 5.65 -23.23 3.94
N ARG A 166 4.71 -23.71 3.13
CA ARG A 166 4.25 -25.12 3.18
C ARG A 166 5.39 -26.09 2.86
N ARG A 167 6.18 -25.81 1.82
CA ARG A 167 7.34 -26.62 1.44
C ARG A 167 8.37 -26.72 2.56
N ARG A 168 8.58 -25.63 3.31
CA ARG A 168 9.48 -25.57 4.48
C ARG A 168 8.88 -26.20 5.74
N GLY A 169 7.60 -26.57 5.74
CA GLY A 169 6.90 -26.99 6.95
C GLY A 169 6.79 -25.87 8.00
N GLN A 170 6.80 -24.63 7.55
CA GLN A 170 6.78 -23.45 8.42
C GLN A 170 5.37 -23.21 8.95
N PRO A 171 5.17 -22.96 10.27
CA PRO A 171 3.88 -22.57 10.79
C PRO A 171 3.51 -21.18 10.30
N PHE A 172 2.33 -21.03 9.68
CA PHE A 172 1.86 -19.72 9.22
C PHE A 172 0.35 -19.59 9.25
N SER A 173 -0.11 -18.33 9.26
CA SER A 173 -1.52 -17.94 9.12
C SER A 173 -1.66 -16.94 7.99
N VAL A 174 -2.79 -16.93 7.30
CA VAL A 174 -3.11 -15.99 6.22
C VAL A 174 -4.29 -15.15 6.65
N LEU A 175 -4.05 -13.89 6.95
CA LEU A 175 -5.08 -12.88 7.26
C LEU A 175 -5.64 -12.35 5.94
N GLU A 176 -6.86 -12.74 5.60
CA GLU A 176 -7.49 -12.39 4.33
C GLU A 176 -8.93 -11.94 4.56
N MET A 177 -9.36 -10.90 3.83
CA MET A 177 -10.73 -10.38 3.90
C MET A 177 -11.70 -11.23 3.08
N ASP A 178 -11.23 -11.78 1.96
CA ASP A 178 -12.05 -12.55 1.03
C ASP A 178 -11.54 -14.00 0.94
N PRO A 179 -12.15 -14.94 1.70
CA PRO A 179 -11.70 -16.33 1.71
C PRO A 179 -11.81 -17.01 0.34
N SER A 180 -12.59 -16.47 -0.60
CA SER A 180 -12.71 -17.02 -1.96
C SER A 180 -11.43 -16.88 -2.78
N THR A 181 -10.47 -16.09 -2.33
CA THR A 181 -9.13 -15.97 -2.94
C THR A 181 -8.22 -17.16 -2.64
N LEU A 182 -8.58 -17.96 -1.61
CA LEU A 182 -7.82 -19.12 -1.18
C LEU A 182 -8.33 -20.40 -1.85
N ARG A 183 -7.41 -21.30 -2.16
CA ARG A 183 -7.74 -22.65 -2.64
C ARG A 183 -8.17 -23.54 -1.47
N PRO A 184 -8.90 -24.64 -1.72
CA PRO A 184 -9.31 -25.57 -0.66
C PRO A 184 -8.15 -26.06 0.24
N GLU A 185 -6.99 -26.32 -0.35
CA GLU A 185 -5.79 -26.75 0.37
C GLU A 185 -5.07 -25.65 1.16
N GLU A 186 -5.48 -24.40 0.96
CA GLU A 186 -4.95 -23.22 1.66
C GLU A 186 -5.87 -22.77 2.81
N MET A 187 -7.13 -23.21 2.79
CA MET A 187 -8.12 -22.89 3.82
C MET A 187 -7.70 -23.23 5.26
N PRO A 188 -6.92 -24.29 5.54
CA PRO A 188 -6.44 -24.56 6.90
C PRO A 188 -5.57 -23.45 7.50
N PHE A 189 -5.01 -22.58 6.68
CA PHE A 189 -4.16 -21.44 7.10
C PHE A 189 -4.94 -20.12 7.19
N TYR A 190 -6.19 -20.10 6.75
CA TYR A 190 -7.03 -18.90 6.71
C TYR A 190 -7.39 -18.42 8.10
N VAL A 191 -7.28 -17.11 8.28
CA VAL A 191 -7.81 -16.37 9.43
C VAL A 191 -8.51 -15.12 8.89
N PRO A 192 -9.73 -14.81 9.34
CA PRO A 192 -10.39 -13.55 8.98
C PRO A 192 -9.52 -12.35 9.31
N ALA A 193 -9.47 -11.36 8.41
CA ALA A 193 -8.60 -10.18 8.57
C ALA A 193 -8.90 -9.37 9.84
N GLU A 194 -10.16 -9.40 10.33
CA GLU A 194 -10.58 -8.74 11.55
C GLU A 194 -9.88 -9.28 12.79
N ARG A 195 -9.35 -10.50 12.72
CA ARG A 195 -8.58 -11.13 13.80
C ARG A 195 -7.09 -10.77 13.78
N ALA A 196 -6.66 -9.84 12.92
CA ALA A 196 -5.28 -9.37 12.90
C ALA A 196 -4.76 -8.92 14.27
N PRO A 197 -5.53 -8.18 15.11
CA PRO A 197 -5.08 -7.80 16.45
C PRO A 197 -4.75 -8.98 17.39
N GLU A 198 -5.32 -10.16 17.13
CA GLU A 198 -5.08 -11.38 17.91
C GLU A 198 -3.86 -12.16 17.38
N VAL A 199 -3.70 -12.19 16.06
CA VAL A 199 -2.73 -13.06 15.37
C VAL A 199 -1.38 -12.40 15.20
N VAL A 200 -1.34 -11.12 14.80
CA VAL A 200 -0.09 -10.41 14.50
C VAL A 200 0.84 -10.33 15.72
N PRO A 201 0.36 -10.03 16.95
CA PRO A 201 1.23 -10.03 18.13
C PRO A 201 1.83 -11.39 18.49
N LEU A 202 1.26 -12.49 17.97
CA LEU A 202 1.75 -13.85 18.20
C LEU A 202 2.70 -14.33 17.10
N ALA A 203 2.81 -13.61 15.99
CA ALA A 203 3.71 -13.94 14.90
C ALA A 203 5.14 -13.45 15.22
N ASP A 204 6.10 -14.23 14.75
CA ASP A 204 7.52 -13.85 14.83
C ASP A 204 7.93 -13.01 13.60
N VAL A 205 7.17 -13.19 12.48
CA VAL A 205 7.37 -12.48 11.20
C VAL A 205 6.00 -12.16 10.59
N PHE A 206 5.83 -10.97 10.03
CA PHE A 206 4.67 -10.61 9.22
C PHE A 206 5.06 -9.61 8.12
#